data_1fdde48525fe4a276ca111ee122bc947
#
_entry.id   1fdde48525fe4a276ca111ee122bc947
#
_cell.length_a   1.000
_cell.length_b   1.000
_cell.length_c   1.000
_cell.angle_alpha   90.00
_cell.angle_beta   90.00
_cell.angle_gamma   90.00
#
_symmetry.space_group_name_H-M   'P 1'
#
loop_
_entity.id
_entity.type
_entity.pdbx_description
1 polymer ?
#
loop_
_entity_poly.entity_id
_entity_poly.type
_entity_poly.pdbx_seq_one_letter_code
_entity_poly.pdbx_strand_id
1 'polypeptide(L)'
;MKTWFHQRYLDLLGSIYIYNEHRGYRSIDRVLEAVRRRAPDDHALIAAIEKHRADERKHYVMFRRWFELRGKMPYFIDRTCGHIDRFVEIMFRSTIEDLDTDQIVARDELFERLCRVITLTEQRGYRQVEILLRHPLVRGDPVLMRIFTIIERDEPSHWAPYEGWLRAHGKRDPKWWEHAIDSFIHSELLFFKLPLLFLHPRLRRRTEWADAQDPAEKLASPFSLTPAS
;
A
#
# COMPACT_ATOMS: atom_id res chain seq x y z
N MET A 1 8.64 -9.89 -29.51
CA MET A 1 7.92 -10.60 -28.44
C MET A 1 8.49 -10.35 -27.04
N LYS A 2 9.78 -10.63 -26.78
CA LYS A 2 10.37 -10.39 -25.45
C LYS A 2 10.10 -8.98 -24.90
N THR A 3 10.27 -7.93 -25.71
CA THR A 3 10.07 -6.52 -25.30
C THR A 3 8.63 -6.24 -24.87
N TRP A 4 7.65 -6.83 -25.54
CA TRP A 4 6.23 -6.65 -25.19
C TRP A 4 5.91 -7.31 -23.84
N PHE A 5 6.37 -8.54 -23.59
CA PHE A 5 6.17 -9.23 -22.31
C PHE A 5 6.81 -8.47 -21.15
N HIS A 6 8.04 -7.97 -21.33
CA HIS A 6 8.73 -7.17 -20.32
C HIS A 6 7.96 -5.89 -19.98
N GLN A 7 7.56 -5.14 -21.01
CA GLN A 7 6.81 -3.90 -20.80
C GLN A 7 5.46 -4.16 -20.13
N ARG A 8 4.74 -5.21 -20.56
CA ARG A 8 3.46 -5.56 -19.95
C ARG A 8 3.61 -5.98 -18.49
N TYR A 9 4.65 -6.76 -18.17
CA TYR A 9 4.95 -7.13 -16.79
C TYR A 9 5.20 -5.90 -15.93
N LEU A 10 6.08 -5.00 -16.34
CA LEU A 10 6.40 -3.80 -15.59
C LEU A 10 5.19 -2.85 -15.47
N ASP A 11 4.45 -2.66 -16.55
CA ASP A 11 3.23 -1.83 -16.54
C ASP A 11 2.17 -2.42 -15.58
N LEU A 12 2.01 -3.74 -15.53
CA LEU A 12 1.08 -4.39 -14.61
C LEU A 12 1.57 -4.30 -13.16
N LEU A 13 2.84 -4.60 -12.91
CA LEU A 13 3.48 -4.47 -11.61
C LEU A 13 3.29 -3.05 -11.06
N GLY A 14 3.69 -2.03 -11.83
CA GLY A 14 3.52 -0.63 -11.43
C GLY A 14 2.06 -0.24 -11.22
N SER A 15 1.12 -0.82 -12.00
CA SER A 15 -0.32 -0.57 -11.83
C SER A 15 -0.87 -1.13 -10.52
N ILE A 16 -0.38 -2.29 -10.08
CA ILE A 16 -0.76 -2.87 -8.80
C ILE A 16 -0.15 -2.07 -7.65
N TYR A 17 1.11 -1.69 -7.76
CA TYR A 17 1.76 -0.88 -6.72
C TYR A 17 1.10 0.48 -6.59
N ILE A 18 0.95 1.27 -7.65
CA ILE A 18 0.31 2.60 -7.56
C ILE A 18 -1.13 2.52 -7.01
N TYR A 19 -1.84 1.42 -7.29
CA TYR A 19 -3.15 1.17 -6.70
C TYR A 19 -3.02 0.93 -5.18
N ASN A 20 -2.13 0.04 -4.75
CA ASN A 20 -1.98 -0.30 -3.34
C ASN A 20 -1.46 0.88 -2.51
N GLU A 21 -0.51 1.67 -3.00
CA GLU A 21 -0.04 2.90 -2.35
C GLU A 21 -1.18 3.92 -2.16
N HIS A 22 -2.02 4.10 -3.21
CA HIS A 22 -3.21 4.94 -3.09
C HIS A 22 -4.17 4.43 -2.01
N ARG A 23 -4.41 3.11 -1.96
CA ARG A 23 -5.26 2.51 -0.94
C ARG A 23 -4.60 2.55 0.44
N GLY A 24 -3.26 2.42 0.50
CA GLY A 24 -2.45 2.57 1.70
C GLY A 24 -2.75 3.89 2.39
N TYR A 25 -2.40 5.03 1.78
CA TYR A 25 -2.60 6.31 2.46
C TYR A 25 -4.08 6.62 2.75
N ARG A 26 -5.04 6.13 1.94
CA ARG A 26 -6.48 6.27 2.23
C ARG A 26 -6.91 5.45 3.45
N SER A 27 -6.37 4.25 3.62
CA SER A 27 -6.64 3.44 4.81
C SER A 27 -6.02 4.05 6.06
N ILE A 28 -4.79 4.60 5.93
CA ILE A 28 -4.11 5.27 7.06
C ILE A 28 -4.85 6.54 7.51
N ASP A 29 -5.56 7.24 6.64
CA ASP A 29 -6.46 8.33 7.05
C ASP A 29 -7.49 7.86 8.09
N ARG A 30 -8.08 6.65 7.91
CA ARG A 30 -9.01 6.06 8.89
C ARG A 30 -8.33 5.66 10.20
N VAL A 31 -7.11 5.14 10.08
CA VAL A 31 -6.29 4.81 11.27
C VAL A 31 -5.97 6.06 12.07
N LEU A 32 -5.54 7.11 11.39
CA LEU A 32 -5.19 8.39 12.01
C LEU A 32 -6.39 9.02 12.72
N GLU A 33 -7.58 8.97 12.09
CA GLU A 33 -8.83 9.39 12.72
C GLU A 33 -9.08 8.60 14.01
N ALA A 34 -8.98 7.27 13.96
CA ALA A 34 -9.20 6.41 15.12
C ALA A 34 -8.20 6.69 16.26
N VAL A 35 -6.91 6.83 15.92
CA VAL A 35 -5.84 7.07 16.92
C VAL A 35 -6.00 8.44 17.58
N ARG A 36 -6.24 9.50 16.82
CA ARG A 36 -6.46 10.86 17.35
C ARG A 36 -7.63 10.93 18.33
N ARG A 37 -8.66 10.13 18.12
CA ARG A 37 -9.84 10.08 18.99
C ARG A 37 -9.64 9.18 20.20
N ARG A 38 -8.86 8.10 20.05
CA ARG A 38 -8.65 7.10 21.10
C ARG A 38 -7.50 7.45 22.04
N ALA A 39 -6.43 7.99 21.50
CA ALA A 39 -5.21 8.32 22.23
C ALA A 39 -4.74 9.74 21.85
N PRO A 40 -5.53 10.79 22.13
CA PRO A 40 -5.24 12.16 21.69
C PRO A 40 -3.92 12.70 22.27
N ASP A 41 -3.49 12.21 23.42
CA ASP A 41 -2.27 12.63 24.10
C ASP A 41 -1.02 11.82 23.68
N ASP A 42 -1.20 10.76 22.90
CA ASP A 42 -0.08 9.99 22.35
C ASP A 42 0.48 10.65 21.08
N HIS A 43 1.10 11.82 21.29
CA HIS A 43 1.67 12.61 20.19
C HIS A 43 2.73 11.85 19.39
N ALA A 44 3.45 10.92 20.02
CA ALA A 44 4.49 10.14 19.35
C ALA A 44 3.86 9.13 18.36
N LEU A 45 2.80 8.43 18.78
CA LEU A 45 2.06 7.52 17.90
C LEU A 45 1.39 8.28 16.76
N ILE A 46 0.72 9.40 17.05
CA ILE A 46 0.08 10.23 16.05
C ILE A 46 1.09 10.70 14.99
N ALA A 47 2.23 11.27 15.41
CA ALA A 47 3.26 11.74 14.49
C ALA A 47 3.86 10.60 13.65
N ALA A 48 4.03 9.41 14.21
CA ALA A 48 4.53 8.24 13.48
C ALA A 48 3.53 7.79 12.40
N ILE A 49 2.22 7.80 12.69
CA ILE A 49 1.18 7.45 11.73
C ILE A 49 1.02 8.54 10.66
N GLU A 50 1.15 9.82 11.01
CA GLU A 50 1.20 10.91 10.04
C GLU A 50 2.37 10.76 9.06
N LYS A 51 3.54 10.39 9.58
CA LYS A 51 4.70 10.07 8.75
C LYS A 51 4.43 8.90 7.82
N HIS A 52 3.87 7.79 8.34
CA HIS A 52 3.49 6.62 7.54
C HIS A 52 2.55 7.05 6.39
N ARG A 53 1.49 7.77 6.69
CA ARG A 53 0.56 8.30 5.69
C ARG A 53 1.26 9.14 4.61
N ALA A 54 2.21 10.00 5.02
CA ALA A 54 2.98 10.86 4.11
C ALA A 54 3.92 10.04 3.22
N ASP A 55 4.54 8.99 3.75
CA ASP A 55 5.39 8.07 2.98
C ASP A 55 4.58 7.30 1.94
N GLU A 56 3.42 6.73 2.29
CA GLU A 56 2.50 6.08 1.34
C GLU A 56 2.09 7.02 0.19
N ARG A 57 1.78 8.29 0.54
CA ARG A 57 1.47 9.32 -0.47
C ARG A 57 2.67 9.61 -1.37
N LYS A 58 3.88 9.68 -0.81
CA LYS A 58 5.13 9.84 -1.56
C LYS A 58 5.35 8.68 -2.52
N HIS A 59 5.17 7.44 -2.06
CA HIS A 59 5.30 6.24 -2.89
C HIS A 59 4.32 6.26 -4.07
N TYR A 60 3.06 6.60 -3.82
CA TYR A 60 2.07 6.80 -4.88
C TYR A 60 2.56 7.82 -5.94
N VAL A 61 3.04 8.98 -5.50
CA VAL A 61 3.54 10.04 -6.41
C VAL A 61 4.73 9.56 -7.22
N MET A 62 5.64 8.77 -6.63
CA MET A 62 6.78 8.21 -7.36
C MET A 62 6.35 7.25 -8.47
N PHE A 63 5.40 6.34 -8.21
CA PHE A 63 4.85 5.47 -9.27
C PHE A 63 4.09 6.26 -10.32
N ARG A 64 3.30 7.27 -9.91
CA ARG A 64 2.64 8.19 -10.84
C ARG A 64 3.67 8.82 -11.77
N ARG A 65 4.75 9.38 -11.24
CA ARG A 65 5.82 10.00 -12.03
C ARG A 65 6.51 8.99 -12.97
N TRP A 66 6.70 7.76 -12.52
CA TRP A 66 7.25 6.71 -13.38
C TRP A 66 6.36 6.43 -14.60
N PHE A 67 5.04 6.39 -14.44
CA PHE A 67 4.11 6.27 -15.57
C PHE A 67 4.12 7.50 -16.48
N GLU A 68 4.14 8.70 -15.92
CA GLU A 68 4.21 9.96 -16.66
C GLU A 68 5.46 10.02 -17.56
N LEU A 69 6.64 9.66 -17.02
CA LEU A 69 7.90 9.60 -17.78
C LEU A 69 7.84 8.63 -18.96
N ARG A 70 6.96 7.65 -18.92
CA ARG A 70 6.74 6.65 -19.98
C ARG A 70 5.61 7.05 -20.94
N GLY A 71 4.96 8.19 -20.72
CA GLY A 71 3.79 8.62 -21.51
C GLY A 71 2.61 7.67 -21.39
N LYS A 72 2.41 7.04 -20.23
CA LYS A 72 1.41 5.99 -20.01
C LYS A 72 0.57 6.25 -18.78
N MET A 73 -0.67 5.76 -18.82
CA MET A 73 -1.50 5.61 -17.62
C MET A 73 -1.41 4.17 -17.10
N PRO A 74 -1.56 3.94 -15.77
CA PRO A 74 -1.62 2.59 -15.20
C PRO A 74 -2.82 1.82 -15.73
N TYR A 75 -2.74 0.50 -15.72
CA TYR A 75 -3.92 -0.33 -15.95
C TYR A 75 -4.97 -0.08 -14.86
N PHE A 76 -6.23 -0.25 -15.23
CA PHE A 76 -7.32 -0.22 -14.27
C PHE A 76 -7.24 -1.46 -13.39
N ILE A 77 -6.90 -1.25 -12.13
CA ILE A 77 -6.88 -2.25 -11.08
C ILE A 77 -7.99 -1.90 -10.09
N ASP A 78 -8.79 -2.88 -9.72
CA ASP A 78 -9.88 -2.72 -8.76
C ASP A 78 -9.52 -3.31 -7.38
N ARG A 79 -10.43 -3.12 -6.42
CA ARG A 79 -10.24 -3.54 -5.02
C ARG A 79 -9.98 -5.04 -4.85
N THR A 80 -10.35 -5.88 -5.83
CA THR A 80 -10.11 -7.32 -5.72
C THR A 80 -8.63 -7.67 -5.80
N CYS A 81 -7.80 -6.77 -6.33
CA CYS A 81 -6.34 -6.88 -6.38
C CYS A 81 -5.64 -6.05 -5.28
N GLY A 82 -6.40 -5.30 -4.49
CA GLY A 82 -5.90 -4.54 -3.35
C GLY A 82 -5.71 -5.45 -2.14
N HIS A 83 -4.49 -5.58 -1.64
CA HIS A 83 -4.25 -6.44 -0.48
C HIS A 83 -4.94 -5.88 0.77
N ILE A 84 -4.74 -4.60 1.06
CA ILE A 84 -5.37 -3.95 2.23
C ILE A 84 -6.90 -3.94 2.11
N ASP A 85 -7.46 -3.72 0.92
CA ASP A 85 -8.91 -3.78 0.70
C ASP A 85 -9.45 -5.16 1.08
N ARG A 86 -8.82 -6.23 0.56
CA ARG A 86 -9.23 -7.61 0.84
C ARG A 86 -9.06 -7.99 2.30
N PHE A 87 -7.97 -7.51 2.93
CA PHE A 87 -7.73 -7.79 4.34
C PHE A 87 -8.78 -7.11 5.22
N VAL A 88 -9.10 -5.84 4.96
CA VAL A 88 -10.17 -5.11 5.68
C VAL A 88 -11.52 -5.78 5.46
N GLU A 89 -11.86 -6.16 4.22
CA GLU A 89 -13.12 -6.88 3.92
C GLU A 89 -13.26 -8.16 4.75
N ILE A 90 -12.21 -8.97 4.83
CA ILE A 90 -12.27 -10.25 5.57
C ILE A 90 -12.29 -10.00 7.09
N MET A 91 -11.47 -9.08 7.58
CA MET A 91 -11.27 -8.88 9.01
C MET A 91 -12.35 -8.04 9.67
N PHE A 92 -12.93 -7.09 8.93
CA PHE A 92 -13.92 -6.14 9.47
C PHE A 92 -15.30 -6.29 8.82
N ARG A 93 -15.43 -7.09 7.75
CA ARG A 93 -16.65 -7.23 6.94
C ARG A 93 -17.16 -5.90 6.40
N SER A 94 -16.25 -5.03 6.05
CA SER A 94 -16.48 -3.66 5.60
C SER A 94 -15.49 -3.27 4.53
N THR A 95 -15.77 -2.26 3.74
CA THR A 95 -14.77 -1.62 2.87
C THR A 95 -13.94 -0.62 3.69
N ILE A 96 -12.83 -0.12 3.14
CA ILE A 96 -12.04 0.95 3.80
C ILE A 96 -12.90 2.21 3.98
N GLU A 97 -13.73 2.53 2.99
CA GLU A 97 -14.62 3.70 2.99
C GLU A 97 -15.72 3.60 4.08
N ASP A 98 -16.25 2.42 4.26
CA ASP A 98 -17.37 2.15 5.17
C ASP A 98 -16.90 1.67 6.56
N LEU A 99 -15.58 1.65 6.79
CA LEU A 99 -15.03 1.21 8.07
C LEU A 99 -15.52 2.12 9.20
N ASP A 100 -16.25 1.52 10.16
CA ASP A 100 -16.87 2.24 11.28
C ASP A 100 -15.79 2.64 12.30
N THR A 101 -15.29 3.87 12.15
CA THR A 101 -14.28 4.44 13.04
C THR A 101 -14.81 4.59 14.48
N ASP A 102 -16.11 4.83 14.68
CA ASP A 102 -16.69 4.94 16.02
C ASP A 102 -16.62 3.63 16.78
N GLN A 103 -16.92 2.50 16.12
CA GLN A 103 -16.76 1.20 16.71
C GLN A 103 -15.29 0.84 16.99
N ILE A 104 -14.39 1.20 16.09
CA ILE A 104 -12.94 0.97 16.29
C ILE A 104 -12.44 1.73 17.50
N VAL A 105 -12.87 2.99 17.67
CA VAL A 105 -12.49 3.81 18.82
C VAL A 105 -13.07 3.26 20.12
N ALA A 106 -14.32 2.79 20.09
CA ALA A 106 -15.03 2.30 21.28
C ALA A 106 -14.60 0.92 21.76
N ARG A 107 -14.03 0.08 20.87
CA ARG A 107 -13.74 -1.34 21.14
C ARG A 107 -12.27 -1.67 21.00
N ASP A 108 -11.63 -1.99 22.12
CA ASP A 108 -10.19 -2.38 22.16
C ASP A 108 -9.85 -3.45 21.13
N GLU A 109 -10.66 -4.50 21.05
CA GLU A 109 -10.44 -5.63 20.15
C GLU A 109 -10.38 -5.24 18.67
N LEU A 110 -11.19 -4.25 18.26
CA LEU A 110 -11.22 -3.78 16.87
C LEU A 110 -10.00 -2.91 16.57
N PHE A 111 -9.61 -2.05 17.50
CA PHE A 111 -8.41 -1.24 17.36
C PHE A 111 -7.14 -2.11 17.32
N GLU A 112 -7.01 -3.09 18.22
CA GLU A 112 -5.93 -4.07 18.21
C GLU A 112 -5.87 -4.84 16.89
N ARG A 113 -7.04 -5.27 16.39
CA ARG A 113 -7.14 -5.95 15.10
C ARG A 113 -6.65 -5.06 13.96
N LEU A 114 -7.01 -3.79 13.97
CA LEU A 114 -6.56 -2.81 12.99
C LEU A 114 -5.03 -2.68 13.01
N CYS A 115 -4.42 -2.51 14.18
CA CYS A 115 -2.97 -2.46 14.33
C CYS A 115 -2.29 -3.72 13.75
N ARG A 116 -2.83 -4.92 14.05
CA ARG A 116 -2.26 -6.17 13.55
C ARG A 116 -2.40 -6.32 12.03
N VAL A 117 -3.55 -5.91 11.46
CA VAL A 117 -3.77 -5.94 10.00
C VAL A 117 -2.77 -5.06 9.28
N ILE A 118 -2.53 -3.84 9.79
CA ILE A 118 -1.54 -2.94 9.19
C ILE A 118 -0.15 -3.54 9.32
N THR A 119 0.24 -3.96 10.52
CA THR A 119 1.55 -4.61 10.74
C THR A 119 1.82 -5.74 9.74
N LEU A 120 0.85 -6.64 9.53
CA LEU A 120 1.00 -7.75 8.58
C LEU A 120 1.11 -7.27 7.13
N THR A 121 0.30 -6.27 6.76
CA THR A 121 0.30 -5.72 5.41
C THR A 121 1.65 -5.11 5.07
N GLU A 122 2.18 -4.26 5.96
CA GLU A 122 3.47 -3.57 5.77
C GLU A 122 4.65 -4.56 5.75
N GLN A 123 4.72 -5.47 6.72
CA GLN A 123 5.77 -6.50 6.74
C GLN A 123 5.77 -7.39 5.50
N ARG A 124 4.61 -7.67 4.94
CA ARG A 124 4.51 -8.42 3.68
C ARG A 124 4.94 -7.54 2.49
N GLY A 125 4.50 -6.27 2.45
CA GLY A 125 4.94 -5.28 1.47
C GLY A 125 6.45 -5.21 1.41
N TYR A 126 7.11 -5.04 2.55
CA TYR A 126 8.56 -5.04 2.68
C TYR A 126 9.22 -6.29 2.05
N ARG A 127 8.77 -7.50 2.42
CA ARG A 127 9.31 -8.74 1.85
C ARG A 127 9.14 -8.84 0.34
N GLN A 128 8.04 -8.33 -0.19
CA GLN A 128 7.83 -8.26 -1.64
C GLN A 128 8.82 -7.33 -2.31
N VAL A 129 9.06 -6.16 -1.73
CA VAL A 129 10.03 -5.18 -2.24
C VAL A 129 11.44 -5.78 -2.27
N GLU A 130 11.87 -6.49 -1.23
CA GLU A 130 13.15 -7.20 -1.22
C GLU A 130 13.30 -8.20 -2.37
N ILE A 131 12.23 -8.93 -2.72
CA ILE A 131 12.22 -9.86 -3.86
C ILE A 131 12.32 -9.08 -5.18
N LEU A 132 11.57 -7.98 -5.31
CA LEU A 132 11.53 -7.17 -6.53
C LEU A 132 12.85 -6.47 -6.81
N LEU A 133 13.56 -6.00 -5.79
CA LEU A 133 14.89 -5.41 -5.93
C LEU A 133 15.92 -6.40 -6.52
N ARG A 134 15.68 -7.71 -6.38
CA ARG A 134 16.51 -8.77 -6.99
C ARG A 134 16.00 -9.21 -8.36
N HIS A 135 14.80 -8.80 -8.75
CA HIS A 135 14.16 -9.27 -9.97
C HIS A 135 14.80 -8.62 -11.23
N PRO A 136 15.24 -9.41 -12.24
CA PRO A 136 15.99 -8.87 -13.38
C PRO A 136 15.27 -7.77 -14.16
N LEU A 137 13.96 -7.85 -14.31
CA LEU A 137 13.17 -6.83 -15.03
C LEU A 137 13.10 -5.51 -14.26
N VAL A 138 13.00 -5.55 -12.94
CA VAL A 138 13.02 -4.36 -12.09
C VAL A 138 14.40 -3.73 -12.10
N ARG A 139 15.46 -4.55 -11.99
CA ARG A 139 16.84 -4.09 -12.07
C ARG A 139 17.20 -3.47 -13.43
N GLY A 140 16.50 -3.84 -14.47
CA GLY A 140 16.63 -3.25 -15.81
C GLY A 140 15.97 -1.88 -15.98
N ASP A 141 15.18 -1.42 -14.98
CA ASP A 141 14.54 -0.10 -14.97
C ASP A 141 15.10 0.73 -13.80
N PRO A 142 16.02 1.70 -14.07
CA PRO A 142 16.69 2.45 -13.00
C PRO A 142 15.72 3.28 -12.14
N VAL A 143 14.60 3.73 -12.70
CA VAL A 143 13.61 4.52 -11.97
C VAL A 143 12.84 3.62 -11.00
N LEU A 144 12.39 2.44 -11.45
CA LEU A 144 11.75 1.46 -10.56
C LEU A 144 12.68 0.98 -9.47
N MET A 145 13.96 0.70 -9.79
CA MET A 145 14.97 0.37 -8.78
C MET A 145 15.05 1.43 -7.69
N ARG A 146 15.10 2.71 -8.09
CA ARG A 146 15.14 3.83 -7.13
C ARG A 146 13.87 3.90 -6.29
N ILE A 147 12.69 3.72 -6.90
CA ILE A 147 11.41 3.70 -6.19
C ILE A 147 11.41 2.60 -5.14
N PHE A 148 11.68 1.35 -5.51
CA PHE A 148 11.67 0.23 -4.59
C PHE A 148 12.75 0.33 -3.50
N THR A 149 13.92 0.92 -3.79
CA THR A 149 14.95 1.19 -2.75
C THR A 149 14.46 2.22 -1.72
N ILE A 150 13.68 3.22 -2.14
CA ILE A 150 13.10 4.20 -1.23
C ILE A 150 12.02 3.53 -0.36
N ILE A 151 11.14 2.73 -0.96
CA ILE A 151 10.10 1.98 -0.24
C ILE A 151 10.76 1.04 0.78
N GLU A 152 11.74 0.22 0.38
CA GLU A 152 12.48 -0.69 1.28
C GLU A 152 13.01 0.03 2.53
N ARG A 153 13.56 1.23 2.35
CA ARG A 153 14.09 2.03 3.46
C ARG A 153 12.98 2.55 4.37
N ASP A 154 11.84 2.96 3.84
CA ASP A 154 10.77 3.62 4.58
C ASP A 154 9.87 2.62 5.33
N GLU A 155 9.63 1.45 4.74
CA GLU A 155 8.73 0.39 5.24
C GLU A 155 8.91 0.00 6.72
N PRO A 156 10.13 -0.21 7.26
CA PRO A 156 10.28 -0.58 8.68
C PRO A 156 9.66 0.44 9.65
N SER A 157 9.55 1.70 9.25
CA SER A 157 8.89 2.73 10.05
C SER A 157 7.37 2.68 9.98
N HIS A 158 6.79 1.93 9.02
CA HIS A 158 5.35 1.85 8.83
C HIS A 158 4.68 0.91 9.83
N TRP A 159 5.27 -0.25 10.16
CA TRP A 159 4.67 -1.17 11.12
C TRP A 159 5.13 -0.97 12.57
N ALA A 160 6.33 -0.41 12.77
CA ALA A 160 6.92 -0.26 14.10
C ALA A 160 6.03 0.48 15.12
N PRO A 161 5.30 1.56 14.76
CA PRO A 161 4.40 2.24 15.69
C PRO A 161 3.27 1.35 16.18
N TYR A 162 2.69 0.53 15.33
CA TYR A 162 1.58 -0.37 15.67
C TYR A 162 2.02 -1.53 16.54
N GLU A 163 3.16 -2.15 16.24
CA GLU A 163 3.78 -3.14 17.09
C GLU A 163 4.16 -2.57 18.47
N GLY A 164 4.73 -1.35 18.46
CA GLY A 164 5.08 -0.64 19.69
C GLY A 164 3.86 -0.40 20.57
N TRP A 165 2.77 0.08 19.96
CA TRP A 165 1.50 0.28 20.68
C TRP A 165 0.94 -1.02 21.26
N LEU A 166 0.85 -2.08 20.44
CA LEU A 166 0.37 -3.40 20.90
C LEU A 166 1.20 -3.90 22.07
N ARG A 167 2.51 -3.82 22.00
CA ARG A 167 3.45 -4.27 23.03
C ARG A 167 3.31 -3.46 24.30
N ALA A 168 3.24 -2.13 24.20
CA ALA A 168 3.08 -1.22 25.34
C ALA A 168 1.78 -1.45 26.12
N HIS A 169 0.73 -1.94 25.43
CA HIS A 169 -0.55 -2.25 26.09
C HIS A 169 -0.72 -3.74 26.45
N GLY A 170 0.36 -4.52 26.44
CA GLY A 170 0.33 -5.95 26.76
C GLY A 170 -0.52 -6.77 25.77
N LYS A 171 -0.67 -6.29 24.54
CA LYS A 171 -1.47 -6.94 23.52
C LYS A 171 -0.61 -7.91 22.72
N ARG A 172 -1.27 -8.88 22.09
CA ARG A 172 -0.58 -9.96 21.37
C ARG A 172 -0.20 -9.54 19.95
N ASP A 173 0.91 -10.08 19.50
CA ASP A 173 1.31 -10.11 18.10
C ASP A 173 0.20 -10.72 17.21
N PRO A 174 0.29 -10.56 15.88
CA PRO A 174 -0.68 -11.15 14.96
C PRO A 174 -0.88 -12.64 15.21
N LYS A 175 -2.14 -13.07 15.17
CA LYS A 175 -2.52 -14.47 15.42
C LYS A 175 -2.22 -15.31 14.20
N TRP A 176 -1.98 -16.61 14.39
CA TRP A 176 -1.67 -17.54 13.30
C TRP A 176 -2.70 -17.50 12.14
N TRP A 177 -3.99 -17.36 12.47
CA TRP A 177 -5.04 -17.29 11.45
C TRP A 177 -5.04 -15.94 10.70
N GLU A 178 -4.59 -14.84 11.30
CA GLU A 178 -4.38 -13.55 10.63
C GLU A 178 -3.24 -13.66 9.61
N HIS A 179 -2.16 -14.35 9.95
CA HIS A 179 -1.10 -14.72 9.00
C HIS A 179 -1.61 -15.65 7.88
N ALA A 180 -2.50 -16.59 8.19
CA ALA A 180 -3.08 -17.46 7.18
C ALA A 180 -3.95 -16.68 6.17
N ILE A 181 -4.75 -15.72 6.64
CA ILE A 181 -5.54 -14.83 5.79
C ILE A 181 -4.61 -13.95 4.92
N ASP A 182 -3.60 -13.32 5.50
CA ASP A 182 -2.61 -12.53 4.77
C ASP A 182 -1.96 -13.37 3.65
N SER A 183 -1.51 -14.56 3.97
CA SER A 183 -0.89 -15.49 3.01
C SER A 183 -1.88 -15.95 1.93
N PHE A 184 -3.14 -16.18 2.29
CA PHE A 184 -4.20 -16.54 1.33
C PHE A 184 -4.44 -15.42 0.31
N ILE A 185 -4.63 -14.16 0.78
CA ILE A 185 -4.86 -13.01 -0.09
C ILE A 185 -3.66 -12.82 -1.03
N HIS A 186 -2.44 -12.95 -0.50
CA HIS A 186 -1.22 -12.84 -1.28
C HIS A 186 -1.12 -13.93 -2.35
N SER A 187 -1.40 -15.18 -1.99
CA SER A 187 -1.39 -16.32 -2.90
C SER A 187 -2.47 -16.18 -4.00
N GLU A 188 -3.67 -15.72 -3.63
CA GLU A 188 -4.74 -15.43 -4.58
C GLU A 188 -4.29 -14.39 -5.62
N LEU A 189 -3.63 -13.32 -5.17
CA LEU A 189 -3.09 -12.29 -6.07
C LEU A 189 -2.04 -12.87 -7.02
N LEU A 190 -1.04 -13.56 -6.48
CA LEU A 190 0.11 -14.04 -7.26
C LEU A 190 -0.26 -15.16 -8.25
N PHE A 191 -1.02 -16.15 -7.80
CA PHE A 191 -1.23 -17.38 -8.59
C PHE A 191 -2.48 -17.32 -9.46
N PHE A 192 -3.44 -16.47 -9.15
CA PHE A 192 -4.68 -16.38 -9.91
C PHE A 192 -4.86 -15.02 -10.59
N LYS A 193 -4.85 -13.93 -9.85
CA LYS A 193 -5.21 -12.62 -10.40
C LYS A 193 -4.13 -12.05 -11.32
N LEU A 194 -2.86 -12.10 -10.91
CA LEU A 194 -1.75 -11.62 -11.73
C LEU A 194 -1.65 -12.31 -13.08
N PRO A 195 -1.67 -13.66 -13.17
CA PRO A 195 -1.69 -14.36 -14.45
C PRO A 195 -2.89 -13.98 -15.32
N LEU A 196 -4.11 -13.90 -14.73
CA LEU A 196 -5.31 -13.51 -15.45
C LEU A 196 -5.21 -12.09 -16.02
N LEU A 197 -4.77 -11.13 -15.22
CA LEU A 197 -4.53 -9.76 -15.67
C LEU A 197 -3.44 -9.69 -16.74
N PHE A 198 -2.36 -10.43 -16.56
CA PHE A 198 -1.25 -10.47 -17.52
C PHE A 198 -1.71 -11.01 -18.88
N LEU A 199 -2.49 -12.07 -18.90
CA LEU A 199 -3.00 -12.70 -20.12
C LEU A 199 -4.23 -11.99 -20.70
N HIS A 200 -4.88 -11.10 -19.97
CA HIS A 200 -6.09 -10.41 -20.42
C HIS A 200 -5.80 -9.47 -21.61
N PRO A 201 -6.28 -9.77 -22.83
CA PRO A 201 -5.84 -9.06 -24.03
C PRO A 201 -6.32 -7.60 -24.09
N ARG A 202 -7.43 -7.29 -23.39
CA ARG A 202 -8.12 -6.00 -23.43
C ARG A 202 -8.12 -5.30 -22.07
N LEU A 203 -7.08 -5.51 -21.26
CA LEU A 203 -6.95 -4.81 -19.97
C LEU A 203 -6.88 -3.29 -20.23
N ARG A 204 -7.87 -2.56 -19.72
CA ARG A 204 -7.99 -1.12 -19.94
C ARG A 204 -7.00 -0.36 -19.05
N ARG A 205 -6.54 0.78 -19.55
CA ARG A 205 -5.80 1.75 -18.72
C ARG A 205 -6.77 2.74 -18.10
N ARG A 206 -6.37 3.33 -16.97
CA ARG A 206 -7.09 4.45 -16.38
C ARG A 206 -7.05 5.65 -17.34
N THR A 207 -8.08 6.48 -17.29
CA THR A 207 -8.17 7.76 -17.99
C THR A 207 -7.77 8.92 -17.10
N GLU A 208 -7.87 8.72 -15.78
CA GLU A 208 -7.56 9.71 -14.75
C GLU A 208 -6.74 9.09 -13.62
N TRP A 209 -5.95 9.90 -12.95
CA TRP A 209 -5.22 9.50 -11.73
C TRP A 209 -6.19 9.26 -10.59
N ALA A 210 -5.87 8.32 -9.71
CA ALA A 210 -6.74 7.97 -8.59
C ALA A 210 -6.94 9.13 -7.59
N ASP A 211 -5.95 10.02 -7.50
CA ASP A 211 -5.96 11.22 -6.64
C ASP A 211 -6.51 12.48 -7.32
N ALA A 212 -6.99 12.39 -8.56
CA ALA A 212 -7.48 13.57 -9.31
C ALA A 212 -8.68 14.26 -8.65
N GLN A 213 -9.44 13.53 -7.84
CA GLN A 213 -10.62 14.03 -7.14
C GLN A 213 -10.35 14.37 -5.66
N ASP A 214 -9.10 14.21 -5.17
CA ASP A 214 -8.72 14.53 -3.80
C ASP A 214 -8.28 16.00 -3.67
N PRO A 215 -9.13 16.92 -3.13
CA PRO A 215 -8.81 18.35 -3.08
C PRO A 215 -7.58 18.68 -2.24
N ALA A 216 -7.36 17.94 -1.17
CA ALA A 216 -6.21 18.11 -0.26
C ALA A 216 -4.87 17.73 -0.90
N GLU A 217 -4.89 16.91 -1.94
CA GLU A 217 -3.68 16.39 -2.58
C GLU A 217 -3.20 17.25 -3.75
N LYS A 218 -4.01 18.21 -4.23
CA LYS A 218 -3.65 19.13 -5.32
C LYS A 218 -2.57 20.14 -4.93
N LEU A 219 -2.34 20.33 -3.64
CA LEU A 219 -1.39 21.34 -3.10
C LEU A 219 0.02 20.80 -2.85
N ALA A 220 0.26 19.49 -2.92
CA ALA A 220 1.59 18.94 -2.77
C ALA A 220 2.38 19.07 -4.07
N SER A 221 3.35 19.97 -4.08
CA SER A 221 4.28 20.20 -5.19
C SER A 221 5.00 18.90 -5.61
N PRO A 222 5.17 18.64 -6.90
CA PRO A 222 5.81 17.40 -7.36
C PRO A 222 7.27 17.33 -6.95
N PHE A 223 7.69 16.22 -6.36
CA PHE A 223 9.09 15.90 -6.16
C PHE A 223 9.83 15.91 -7.51
N SER A 224 10.86 16.72 -7.63
CA SER A 224 11.74 16.71 -8.79
C SER A 224 12.57 15.42 -8.78
N LEU A 225 12.20 14.47 -9.64
CA LEU A 225 13.05 13.32 -9.98
C LEU A 225 14.03 13.72 -11.07
N THR A 226 14.86 14.74 -10.83
CA THR A 226 15.98 15.04 -11.74
C THR A 226 16.99 13.90 -11.60
N PRO A 227 17.42 13.24 -12.70
CA PRO A 227 18.52 12.28 -12.63
C PRO A 227 19.75 13.01 -12.10
N ALA A 228 20.42 12.43 -11.12
CA ALA A 228 21.76 12.87 -10.77
C ALA A 228 22.65 12.61 -11.99
N SER A 229 23.19 13.69 -12.53
CA SER A 229 24.21 13.71 -13.60
C SER A 229 25.45 12.96 -13.17
#